data_334a2df32d30687300137bce50a90266
#
_entry.id   334a2df32d30687300137bce50a90266
#
_cell.length_a   1.000
_cell.length_b   1.000
_cell.length_c   1.000
_cell.angle_alpha   90.00
_cell.angle_beta   90.00
_cell.angle_gamma   90.00
#
_symmetry.space_group_name_H-M   'P 1'
#
loop_
_entity.id
_entity.type
_entity.pdbx_description
1 polymer ?
#
loop_
_entity_poly.entity_id
_entity_poly.type
_entity_poly.pdbx_seq_one_letter_code
_entity_poly.pdbx_strand_id
1 'polypeptide(L)'
;NADTPLPPASMSKLMTLYMAFEAVADGRLRIDETLPVSAAAAAYGGSSMFLDTTDRVTVEDLLRGVIILSGNDASAVLAEALSLDGTEAGFARMMTARARQLGMVNSTFKNSNGWPDPEHLMSMRDLGILADRLLTDFPTYYPLFSERSFAFDGRVPANSQNRNPILGLGIGADGFKTGYTDQAGYGIVGSAKQGDRRIIFVLSGMDSSQQRAEEAEKIINWAFRQFAQKQVVDAGTIVATADVWMGDLPSVGLTVENDLSLLVPLIGTANGVTAEVVYTGPIAAPVTKGQQLGEMVITLNGLPESRLPLVADRDVAKGGFNMRLRTAALVLWEKFAPLTPLPSLPSLPDAPSDAPS
;
A
#
# COMPACT_ATOMS: atom_id res chain seq x y z
N ASN A 1 -5.25 -16.85 0.23
CA ASN A 1 -5.23 -16.85 -1.26
C ASN A 1 -5.02 -15.46 -1.86
N ALA A 2 -4.44 -14.52 -1.10
CA ALA A 2 -4.30 -13.13 -1.55
C ALA A 2 -3.42 -12.99 -2.81
N ASP A 3 -2.47 -13.89 -2.99
CA ASP A 3 -1.47 -13.86 -4.06
C ASP A 3 -1.84 -14.70 -5.29
N THR A 4 -2.95 -15.45 -5.24
CA THR A 4 -3.41 -16.27 -6.36
C THR A 4 -3.97 -15.39 -7.48
N PRO A 5 -3.41 -15.45 -8.72
CA PRO A 5 -3.97 -14.73 -9.86
C PRO A 5 -5.34 -15.29 -10.25
N LEU A 6 -6.32 -14.41 -10.34
CA LEU A 6 -7.72 -14.73 -10.70
C LEU A 6 -8.22 -13.72 -11.73
N PRO A 7 -9.26 -14.05 -12.52
CA PRO A 7 -9.91 -13.09 -13.40
C PRO A 7 -10.47 -11.91 -12.60
N PRO A 8 -10.00 -10.67 -12.84
CA PRO A 8 -10.39 -9.50 -12.04
C PRO A 8 -11.74 -8.91 -12.44
N ALA A 9 -12.29 -9.29 -13.58
CA ALA A 9 -13.43 -8.61 -14.17
C ALA A 9 -13.21 -7.08 -14.23
N SER A 10 -14.26 -6.28 -14.06
CA SER A 10 -14.16 -4.81 -14.13
C SER A 10 -13.35 -4.14 -13.01
N MET A 11 -12.85 -4.90 -12.01
CA MET A 11 -11.87 -4.34 -11.05
C MET A 11 -10.54 -3.99 -11.74
N SER A 12 -10.22 -4.66 -12.84
CA SER A 12 -9.07 -4.35 -13.72
C SER A 12 -9.05 -2.90 -14.21
N LYS A 13 -10.22 -2.26 -14.37
CA LYS A 13 -10.34 -0.86 -14.79
C LYS A 13 -9.64 0.13 -13.85
N LEU A 14 -9.36 -0.28 -12.61
CA LEU A 14 -8.56 0.53 -11.70
C LEU A 14 -7.16 0.80 -12.26
N MET A 15 -6.59 -0.15 -13.03
CA MET A 15 -5.30 0.08 -13.68
C MET A 15 -5.40 1.05 -14.85
N THR A 16 -6.47 0.99 -15.64
CA THR A 16 -6.75 1.98 -16.69
C THR A 16 -6.92 3.37 -16.09
N LEU A 17 -7.66 3.49 -14.99
CA LEU A 17 -7.84 4.76 -14.27
C LEU A 17 -6.51 5.26 -13.69
N TYR A 18 -5.69 4.38 -13.12
CA TYR A 18 -4.37 4.75 -12.60
C TYR A 18 -3.50 5.39 -13.68
N MET A 19 -3.40 4.73 -14.85
CA MET A 19 -2.61 5.25 -15.97
C MET A 19 -3.21 6.50 -16.61
N ALA A 20 -4.53 6.63 -16.60
CA ALA A 20 -5.20 7.85 -17.07
C ALA A 20 -4.95 9.04 -16.12
N PHE A 21 -5.05 8.83 -14.81
CA PHE A 21 -4.71 9.85 -13.80
C PHE A 21 -3.24 10.25 -13.86
N GLU A 22 -2.34 9.29 -14.06
CA GLU A 22 -0.92 9.55 -14.26
C GLU A 22 -0.69 10.43 -15.51
N ALA A 23 -1.37 10.12 -16.62
CA ALA A 23 -1.27 10.90 -17.85
C ALA A 23 -1.83 12.32 -17.70
N VAL A 24 -2.90 12.50 -16.91
CA VAL A 24 -3.43 13.85 -16.62
C VAL A 24 -2.48 14.60 -15.68
N ALA A 25 -1.92 13.94 -14.69
CA ALA A 25 -1.01 14.57 -13.74
C ALA A 25 0.31 15.02 -14.38
N ASP A 26 0.83 14.28 -15.36
CA ASP A 26 2.06 14.62 -16.07
C ASP A 26 1.84 15.43 -17.37
N GLY A 27 0.58 15.79 -17.69
CA GLY A 27 0.20 16.65 -18.80
C GLY A 27 0.20 15.98 -20.18
N ARG A 28 0.33 14.66 -20.26
CA ARG A 28 0.14 13.90 -21.52
C ARG A 28 -1.31 13.86 -21.98
N LEU A 29 -2.25 14.05 -21.06
CA LEU A 29 -3.68 14.10 -21.30
C LEU A 29 -4.26 15.29 -20.53
N ARG A 30 -5.23 15.99 -21.09
CA ARG A 30 -5.92 17.09 -20.39
C ARG A 30 -7.29 16.63 -19.95
N ILE A 31 -7.70 17.00 -18.75
CA ILE A 31 -8.99 16.60 -18.17
C ILE A 31 -10.19 17.09 -19.00
N ASP A 32 -10.05 18.27 -19.62
CA ASP A 32 -11.05 18.94 -20.45
C ASP A 32 -10.95 18.62 -21.95
N GLU A 33 -9.96 17.83 -22.35
CA GLU A 33 -9.77 17.45 -23.76
C GLU A 33 -10.80 16.40 -24.16
N THR A 34 -11.23 16.45 -25.44
CA THR A 34 -12.18 15.49 -25.99
C THR A 34 -11.47 14.45 -26.85
N LEU A 35 -11.82 13.19 -26.62
CA LEU A 35 -11.30 12.05 -27.36
C LEU A 35 -12.31 11.49 -28.34
N PRO A 36 -11.89 11.07 -29.55
CA PRO A 36 -12.76 10.40 -30.51
C PRO A 36 -13.05 8.97 -30.09
N VAL A 37 -14.22 8.48 -30.41
CA VAL A 37 -14.63 7.10 -30.19
C VAL A 37 -14.40 6.28 -31.46
N SER A 38 -13.55 5.24 -31.33
CA SER A 38 -13.30 4.31 -32.44
C SER A 38 -14.46 3.32 -32.62
N ALA A 39 -14.54 2.71 -33.79
CA ALA A 39 -15.48 1.63 -34.02
C ALA A 39 -15.23 0.41 -33.10
N ALA A 40 -13.98 0.15 -32.75
CA ALA A 40 -13.61 -0.91 -31.83
C ALA A 40 -14.09 -0.63 -30.41
N ALA A 41 -13.89 0.59 -29.91
CA ALA A 41 -14.37 1.02 -28.60
C ALA A 41 -15.91 1.00 -28.51
N ALA A 42 -16.58 1.52 -29.51
CA ALA A 42 -18.05 1.54 -29.60
C ALA A 42 -18.68 0.14 -29.68
N ALA A 43 -17.94 -0.86 -30.18
CA ALA A 43 -18.41 -2.23 -30.31
C ALA A 43 -18.38 -3.03 -29.00
N TYR A 44 -17.82 -2.51 -27.92
CA TYR A 44 -17.77 -3.20 -26.64
C TYR A 44 -19.17 -3.44 -26.08
N GLY A 45 -19.44 -4.69 -25.74
CA GLY A 45 -20.66 -5.09 -25.03
C GLY A 45 -20.54 -4.97 -23.50
N GLY A 46 -21.58 -5.42 -22.82
CA GLY A 46 -21.63 -5.44 -21.35
C GLY A 46 -21.88 -4.06 -20.74
N SER A 47 -21.08 -3.69 -19.75
CA SER A 47 -21.17 -2.38 -19.12
C SER A 47 -20.64 -1.28 -20.04
N SER A 48 -21.43 -0.25 -20.33
CA SER A 48 -21.13 0.72 -21.37
C SER A 48 -21.64 2.11 -20.99
N MET A 49 -21.02 3.15 -21.52
CA MET A 49 -21.58 4.51 -21.65
C MET A 49 -22.52 4.64 -22.84
N PHE A 50 -22.57 3.63 -23.71
CA PHE A 50 -23.27 3.61 -24.99
C PHE A 50 -22.73 4.65 -25.99
N LEU A 51 -21.40 4.73 -26.06
CA LEU A 51 -20.70 5.61 -26.99
C LEU A 51 -20.83 5.10 -28.43
N ASP A 52 -20.88 6.06 -29.39
CA ASP A 52 -20.84 5.75 -30.80
C ASP A 52 -19.68 6.49 -31.51
N THR A 53 -19.41 6.15 -32.75
CA THR A 53 -18.27 6.70 -33.53
C THR A 53 -18.37 8.19 -33.84
N THR A 54 -19.52 8.80 -33.62
CA THR A 54 -19.73 10.26 -33.82
C THR A 54 -19.41 11.06 -32.58
N ASP A 55 -19.31 10.36 -31.39
CA ASP A 55 -19.06 11.02 -30.13
C ASP A 55 -17.64 11.60 -30.07
N ARG A 56 -17.56 12.71 -29.32
CA ARG A 56 -16.32 13.30 -28.82
C ARG A 56 -16.51 13.55 -27.34
N VAL A 57 -15.86 12.73 -26.52
CA VAL A 57 -16.12 12.65 -25.08
C VAL A 57 -14.96 13.24 -24.30
N THR A 58 -15.25 14.09 -23.32
CA THR A 58 -14.20 14.65 -22.46
C THR A 58 -13.52 13.55 -21.65
N VAL A 59 -12.23 13.73 -21.35
CA VAL A 59 -11.50 12.82 -20.48
C VAL A 59 -12.20 12.70 -19.12
N GLU A 60 -12.71 13.80 -18.59
CA GLU A 60 -13.47 13.80 -17.33
C GLU A 60 -14.71 12.90 -17.39
N ASP A 61 -15.51 12.99 -18.45
CA ASP A 61 -16.68 12.14 -18.63
C ASP A 61 -16.31 10.66 -18.83
N LEU A 62 -15.23 10.39 -19.56
CA LEU A 62 -14.71 9.03 -19.72
C LEU A 62 -14.29 8.44 -18.38
N LEU A 63 -13.58 9.20 -17.53
CA LEU A 63 -13.19 8.77 -16.20
C LEU A 63 -14.41 8.45 -15.32
N ARG A 64 -15.43 9.34 -15.30
CA ARG A 64 -16.70 9.07 -14.61
C ARG A 64 -17.42 7.84 -15.19
N GLY A 65 -17.43 7.72 -16.51
CA GLY A 65 -18.01 6.57 -17.20
C GLY A 65 -17.36 5.24 -16.80
N VAL A 66 -16.03 5.21 -16.67
CA VAL A 66 -15.28 4.03 -16.21
C VAL A 66 -15.56 3.72 -14.73
N ILE A 67 -15.59 4.74 -13.89
CA ILE A 67 -15.76 4.59 -12.44
C ILE A 67 -17.21 4.18 -12.12
N ILE A 68 -18.17 4.97 -12.56
CA ILE A 68 -19.57 4.91 -12.12
C ILE A 68 -20.36 3.87 -12.94
N LEU A 69 -20.28 3.98 -14.26
CA LEU A 69 -21.03 3.11 -15.18
C LEU A 69 -20.27 1.83 -15.51
N SER A 70 -18.98 1.76 -15.15
CA SER A 70 -18.10 0.66 -15.50
C SER A 70 -17.93 0.48 -17.02
N GLY A 71 -17.98 1.58 -17.81
CA GLY A 71 -17.96 1.58 -19.27
C GLY A 71 -16.76 0.85 -19.86
N ASN A 72 -17.01 -0.23 -20.61
CA ASN A 72 -15.98 -0.93 -21.37
C ASN A 72 -15.51 -0.09 -22.55
N ASP A 73 -16.47 0.55 -23.23
CA ASP A 73 -16.25 1.51 -24.30
C ASP A 73 -15.39 2.69 -23.86
N ALA A 74 -15.74 3.33 -22.75
CA ALA A 74 -14.95 4.43 -22.18
C ALA A 74 -13.51 4.00 -21.82
N SER A 75 -13.34 2.78 -21.26
CA SER A 75 -12.01 2.24 -20.98
C SER A 75 -11.18 2.04 -22.24
N ALA A 76 -11.80 1.55 -23.32
CA ALA A 76 -11.15 1.36 -24.61
C ALA A 76 -10.74 2.70 -25.24
N VAL A 77 -11.61 3.71 -25.17
CA VAL A 77 -11.26 5.07 -25.68
C VAL A 77 -10.03 5.63 -24.95
N LEU A 78 -9.99 5.53 -23.61
CA LEU A 78 -8.83 5.97 -22.84
C LEU A 78 -7.58 5.15 -23.19
N ALA A 79 -7.73 3.83 -23.38
CA ALA A 79 -6.63 2.94 -23.74
C ALA A 79 -6.02 3.28 -25.08
N GLU A 80 -6.85 3.50 -26.11
CA GLU A 80 -6.40 3.89 -27.44
C GLU A 80 -5.67 5.23 -27.42
N ALA A 81 -6.18 6.20 -26.68
CA ALA A 81 -5.57 7.52 -26.56
C ALA A 81 -4.21 7.50 -25.82
N LEU A 82 -4.06 6.61 -24.85
CA LEU A 82 -2.85 6.51 -24.04
C LEU A 82 -1.82 5.53 -24.58
N SER A 83 -2.20 4.68 -25.52
CA SER A 83 -1.32 3.69 -26.12
C SER A 83 -0.32 4.33 -27.07
N LEU A 84 0.94 3.87 -27.02
CA LEU A 84 1.98 4.34 -27.94
C LEU A 84 1.71 3.96 -29.40
N ASP A 85 0.99 2.87 -29.63
CA ASP A 85 0.64 2.37 -30.97
C ASP A 85 -0.85 2.63 -31.32
N GLY A 86 -1.58 3.36 -30.47
CA GLY A 86 -2.99 3.68 -30.67
C GLY A 86 -3.93 2.49 -30.51
N THR A 87 -3.46 1.36 -29.95
CA THR A 87 -4.26 0.15 -29.82
C THR A 87 -4.49 -0.23 -28.35
N GLU A 88 -5.65 -0.81 -28.03
CA GLU A 88 -5.93 -1.34 -26.70
C GLU A 88 -4.95 -2.45 -26.31
N ALA A 89 -4.54 -3.29 -27.27
CA ALA A 89 -3.53 -4.35 -27.01
C ALA A 89 -2.17 -3.75 -26.64
N GLY A 90 -1.77 -2.64 -27.26
CA GLY A 90 -0.58 -1.87 -26.86
C GLY A 90 -0.69 -1.32 -25.47
N PHE A 91 -1.83 -0.76 -25.13
CA PHE A 91 -2.12 -0.26 -23.79
C PHE A 91 -2.07 -1.39 -22.74
N ALA A 92 -2.63 -2.57 -23.01
CA ALA A 92 -2.58 -3.71 -22.10
C ALA A 92 -1.14 -4.18 -21.79
N ARG A 93 -0.23 -4.10 -22.78
CA ARG A 93 1.21 -4.34 -22.53
C ARG A 93 1.80 -3.28 -21.61
N MET A 94 1.43 -2.00 -21.81
CA MET A 94 1.85 -0.90 -20.93
C MET A 94 1.29 -1.08 -19.51
N MET A 95 0.01 -1.47 -19.35
CA MET A 95 -0.59 -1.80 -18.05
C MET A 95 0.21 -2.87 -17.32
N THR A 96 0.58 -3.96 -18.00
CA THR A 96 1.36 -5.05 -17.41
C THR A 96 2.76 -4.59 -16.98
N ALA A 97 3.43 -3.79 -17.79
CA ALA A 97 4.74 -3.22 -17.46
C ALA A 97 4.65 -2.27 -16.25
N ARG A 98 3.64 -1.38 -16.25
CA ARG A 98 3.44 -0.43 -15.17
C ARG A 98 3.05 -1.11 -13.85
N ALA A 99 2.21 -2.14 -13.90
CA ALA A 99 1.83 -2.93 -12.75
C ALA A 99 3.06 -3.52 -12.02
N ARG A 100 4.01 -4.07 -12.77
CA ARG A 100 5.27 -4.59 -12.20
C ARG A 100 6.09 -3.50 -11.50
N GLN A 101 6.13 -2.28 -12.06
CA GLN A 101 6.81 -1.14 -11.43
C GLN A 101 6.14 -0.71 -10.11
N LEU A 102 4.83 -0.94 -10.01
CA LEU A 102 4.05 -0.70 -8.78
C LEU A 102 4.18 -1.83 -7.75
N GLY A 103 4.90 -2.92 -8.07
CA GLY A 103 5.03 -4.08 -7.19
C GLY A 103 3.93 -5.14 -7.37
N MET A 104 3.07 -5.00 -8.38
CA MET A 104 1.99 -5.93 -8.69
C MET A 104 2.53 -7.11 -9.53
N VAL A 105 3.18 -8.05 -8.87
CA VAL A 105 3.92 -9.14 -9.53
C VAL A 105 3.04 -10.28 -10.05
N ASN A 106 1.81 -10.37 -9.56
CA ASN A 106 0.84 -11.42 -9.90
C ASN A 106 -0.29 -10.90 -10.80
N SER A 107 0.00 -9.88 -11.63
CA SER A 107 -0.98 -9.27 -12.53
C SER A 107 -0.49 -9.23 -13.97
N THR A 108 -1.40 -9.60 -14.89
CA THR A 108 -1.20 -9.54 -16.34
C THR A 108 -2.47 -9.00 -16.99
N PHE A 109 -2.31 -8.08 -17.93
CA PHE A 109 -3.42 -7.42 -18.62
C PHE A 109 -3.43 -7.78 -20.11
N LYS A 110 -4.61 -8.03 -20.67
CA LYS A 110 -4.85 -8.31 -22.09
C LYS A 110 -5.77 -7.27 -22.76
N ASN A 111 -6.49 -6.52 -21.96
CA ASN A 111 -7.37 -5.42 -22.39
C ASN A 111 -7.47 -4.35 -21.28
N SER A 112 -8.15 -3.26 -21.55
CA SER A 112 -8.28 -2.12 -20.64
C SER A 112 -9.39 -2.24 -19.60
N ASN A 113 -10.28 -3.22 -19.75
CA ASN A 113 -11.58 -3.18 -19.08
C ASN A 113 -11.92 -4.43 -18.27
N GLY A 114 -11.08 -5.48 -18.32
CA GLY A 114 -11.31 -6.76 -17.63
C GLY A 114 -12.27 -7.69 -18.38
N TRP A 115 -12.44 -7.50 -19.70
CA TRP A 115 -13.15 -8.46 -20.54
C TRP A 115 -12.50 -9.84 -20.42
N PRO A 116 -13.28 -10.92 -20.38
CA PRO A 116 -12.73 -12.25 -20.17
C PRO A 116 -11.64 -12.63 -21.18
N ASP A 117 -10.48 -12.95 -20.66
CA ASP A 117 -9.33 -13.51 -21.37
C ASP A 117 -8.58 -14.42 -20.40
N PRO A 118 -8.17 -15.66 -20.81
CA PRO A 118 -7.52 -16.61 -19.91
C PRO A 118 -6.21 -16.11 -19.27
N GLU A 119 -5.55 -15.16 -19.90
CA GLU A 119 -4.31 -14.58 -19.40
C GLU A 119 -4.49 -13.19 -18.74
N HIS A 120 -5.74 -12.68 -18.66
CA HIS A 120 -6.04 -11.44 -17.97
C HIS A 120 -6.33 -11.73 -16.49
N LEU A 121 -5.30 -11.71 -15.68
CA LEU A 121 -5.34 -12.16 -14.30
C LEU A 121 -4.77 -11.09 -13.35
N MET A 122 -5.32 -11.01 -12.15
CA MET A 122 -4.80 -10.18 -11.04
C MET A 122 -4.97 -10.93 -9.72
N SER A 123 -4.02 -10.73 -8.80
CA SER A 123 -4.21 -11.19 -7.43
C SER A 123 -4.97 -10.15 -6.59
N MET A 124 -5.59 -10.60 -5.51
CA MET A 124 -6.29 -9.69 -4.59
C MET A 124 -5.32 -8.76 -3.88
N ARG A 125 -4.08 -9.21 -3.63
CA ARG A 125 -3.00 -8.37 -3.10
C ARG A 125 -2.65 -7.25 -4.08
N ASP A 126 -2.48 -7.56 -5.36
CA ASP A 126 -2.13 -6.57 -6.38
C ASP A 126 -3.25 -5.53 -6.56
N LEU A 127 -4.52 -5.95 -6.49
CA LEU A 127 -5.64 -5.01 -6.47
C LEU A 127 -5.62 -4.10 -5.23
N GLY A 128 -5.21 -4.63 -4.07
CA GLY A 128 -5.00 -3.84 -2.85
C GLY A 128 -3.87 -2.81 -3.00
N ILE A 129 -2.73 -3.23 -3.57
CA ILE A 129 -1.60 -2.33 -3.91
C ILE A 129 -2.08 -1.22 -4.83
N LEU A 130 -2.80 -1.56 -5.90
CA LEU A 130 -3.30 -0.59 -6.87
C LEU A 130 -4.27 0.42 -6.24
N ALA A 131 -5.15 -0.04 -5.35
CA ALA A 131 -6.08 0.83 -4.64
C ALA A 131 -5.35 1.79 -3.68
N ASP A 132 -4.34 1.32 -2.97
CA ASP A 132 -3.49 2.16 -2.12
C ASP A 132 -2.74 3.22 -2.95
N ARG A 133 -2.16 2.82 -4.07
CA ARG A 133 -1.48 3.74 -5.00
C ARG A 133 -2.43 4.78 -5.60
N LEU A 134 -3.66 4.42 -5.95
CA LEU A 134 -4.68 5.39 -6.43
C LEU A 134 -5.00 6.46 -5.38
N LEU A 135 -5.06 6.07 -4.11
CA LEU A 135 -5.28 7.00 -3.00
C LEU A 135 -4.09 7.93 -2.76
N THR A 136 -2.88 7.36 -2.77
CA THR A 136 -1.66 8.08 -2.38
C THR A 136 -1.10 8.94 -3.49
N ASP A 137 -1.13 8.45 -4.73
CA ASP A 137 -0.55 9.16 -5.88
C ASP A 137 -1.50 10.20 -6.48
N PHE A 138 -2.82 9.93 -6.41
CA PHE A 138 -3.85 10.75 -7.06
C PHE A 138 -4.97 11.21 -6.13
N PRO A 139 -4.67 11.81 -4.98
CA PRO A 139 -5.69 12.23 -4.00
C PRO A 139 -6.68 13.24 -4.58
N THR A 140 -6.29 14.03 -5.58
CA THR A 140 -7.14 15.01 -6.26
C THR A 140 -8.26 14.34 -7.08
N TYR A 141 -8.00 13.16 -7.67
CA TYR A 141 -8.98 12.45 -8.50
C TYR A 141 -9.76 11.39 -7.72
N TYR A 142 -9.27 11.01 -6.53
CA TYR A 142 -9.91 9.99 -5.70
C TYR A 142 -11.39 10.26 -5.38
N PRO A 143 -11.83 11.52 -5.14
CA PRO A 143 -13.24 11.82 -4.88
C PRO A 143 -14.23 11.34 -5.94
N LEU A 144 -13.80 11.16 -7.20
CA LEU A 144 -14.63 10.63 -8.28
C LEU A 144 -15.20 9.23 -7.94
N PHE A 145 -14.47 8.42 -7.16
CA PHE A 145 -14.93 7.08 -6.77
C PHE A 145 -16.12 7.09 -5.82
N SER A 146 -16.36 8.19 -5.10
CA SER A 146 -17.48 8.37 -4.19
C SER A 146 -18.75 8.92 -4.86
N GLU A 147 -18.67 9.34 -6.12
CA GLU A 147 -19.81 9.82 -6.87
C GLU A 147 -20.83 8.70 -7.08
N ARG A 148 -22.09 8.95 -6.71
CA ARG A 148 -23.16 7.94 -6.72
C ARG A 148 -23.84 7.79 -8.07
N SER A 149 -23.81 8.80 -8.88
CA SER A 149 -24.49 8.81 -10.18
C SER A 149 -23.76 9.68 -11.19
N PHE A 150 -23.85 9.29 -12.44
CA PHE A 150 -23.37 10.04 -13.59
C PHE A 150 -24.30 9.78 -14.78
N ALA A 151 -24.98 10.81 -15.26
CA ALA A 151 -25.85 10.73 -16.42
C ALA A 151 -25.11 11.30 -17.63
N PHE A 152 -24.51 10.42 -18.44
CA PHE A 152 -23.86 10.86 -19.67
C PHE A 152 -24.93 11.18 -20.73
N ASP A 153 -24.96 12.43 -21.21
CA ASP A 153 -25.81 13.00 -22.25
C ASP A 153 -27.32 12.65 -22.22
N GLY A 154 -27.77 11.84 -21.30
CA GLY A 154 -29.17 11.47 -21.13
C GLY A 154 -29.71 10.42 -22.11
N ARG A 155 -28.91 9.86 -23.04
CA ARG A 155 -29.36 8.85 -24.01
C ARG A 155 -29.85 7.54 -23.36
N VAL A 156 -29.34 7.17 -22.19
CA VAL A 156 -29.78 6.00 -21.42
C VAL A 156 -29.98 6.39 -19.93
N PRO A 157 -31.07 7.05 -19.56
CA PRO A 157 -31.27 7.59 -18.21
C PRO A 157 -31.18 6.55 -17.08
N ALA A 158 -31.60 5.30 -17.35
CA ALA A 158 -31.55 4.20 -16.39
C ALA A 158 -30.11 3.75 -16.05
N ASN A 159 -29.11 4.08 -16.89
CA ASN A 159 -27.71 3.74 -16.72
C ASN A 159 -26.95 4.93 -16.11
N SER A 160 -27.28 5.29 -14.89
CA SER A 160 -26.68 6.44 -14.22
C SER A 160 -26.13 6.17 -12.83
N GLN A 161 -26.41 5.00 -12.26
CA GLN A 161 -26.07 4.70 -10.87
C GLN A 161 -24.71 4.01 -10.74
N ASN A 162 -23.94 4.43 -9.72
CA ASN A 162 -22.71 3.75 -9.36
C ASN A 162 -23.03 2.32 -8.86
N ARG A 163 -22.30 1.35 -9.35
CA ARG A 163 -22.50 -0.08 -9.03
C ARG A 163 -21.91 -0.51 -7.70
N ASN A 164 -21.22 0.38 -7.00
CA ASN A 164 -20.64 0.11 -5.69
C ASN A 164 -21.73 0.14 -4.60
N PRO A 165 -22.11 -1.02 -4.03
CA PRO A 165 -23.25 -1.12 -3.13
C PRO A 165 -23.01 -0.50 -1.76
N ILE A 166 -21.76 -0.24 -1.38
CA ILE A 166 -21.43 0.31 -0.05
C ILE A 166 -21.49 1.83 -0.01
N LEU A 167 -21.54 2.49 -1.16
CA LEU A 167 -21.68 3.95 -1.21
C LEU A 167 -23.05 4.35 -0.66
N GLY A 168 -23.05 5.24 0.33
CA GLY A 168 -24.28 5.74 0.92
C GLY A 168 -24.85 4.96 2.09
N LEU A 169 -24.19 3.90 2.56
CA LEU A 169 -24.58 3.18 3.76
C LEU A 169 -24.29 3.95 5.07
N GLY A 170 -23.61 5.10 5.00
CA GLY A 170 -23.25 5.89 6.21
C GLY A 170 -22.14 5.25 7.05
N ILE A 171 -21.40 4.31 6.47
CA ILE A 171 -20.31 3.57 7.15
C ILE A 171 -18.92 4.10 6.77
N GLY A 172 -18.84 5.25 6.11
CA GLY A 172 -17.61 5.89 5.69
C GLY A 172 -17.05 5.37 4.35
N ALA A 173 -17.78 4.50 3.63
CA ALA A 173 -17.36 3.97 2.33
C ALA A 173 -17.33 5.06 1.25
N ASP A 174 -16.22 5.13 0.49
CA ASP A 174 -15.94 6.19 -0.50
C ASP A 174 -15.23 5.70 -1.78
N GLY A 175 -15.09 4.42 -1.99
CA GLY A 175 -14.44 3.81 -3.18
C GLY A 175 -14.55 2.30 -3.13
N PHE A 176 -14.06 1.57 -4.08
CA PHE A 176 -13.51 1.91 -5.40
C PHE A 176 -14.37 1.35 -6.54
N LYS A 177 -14.24 0.03 -6.79
CA LYS A 177 -14.75 -0.59 -8.00
C LYS A 177 -15.29 -1.99 -7.75
N THR A 178 -16.38 -2.34 -8.43
CA THR A 178 -16.93 -3.70 -8.46
C THR A 178 -16.55 -4.40 -9.75
N GLY A 179 -16.54 -5.73 -9.71
CA GLY A 179 -16.40 -6.59 -10.88
C GLY A 179 -17.37 -7.77 -10.83
N TYR A 180 -17.69 -8.31 -11.99
CA TYR A 180 -18.43 -9.55 -12.15
C TYR A 180 -18.13 -10.18 -13.51
N THR A 181 -17.85 -11.46 -13.49
CA THR A 181 -17.94 -12.38 -14.64
C THR A 181 -18.42 -13.73 -14.12
N ASP A 182 -19.00 -14.56 -14.98
CA ASP A 182 -19.45 -15.90 -14.58
C ASP A 182 -18.31 -16.75 -14.01
N GLN A 183 -17.09 -16.54 -14.51
CA GLN A 183 -15.89 -17.26 -14.04
C GLN A 183 -15.37 -16.74 -12.70
N ALA A 184 -15.42 -15.43 -12.49
CA ALA A 184 -14.82 -14.79 -11.29
C ALA A 184 -15.80 -14.64 -10.12
N GLY A 185 -17.11 -14.75 -10.38
CA GLY A 185 -18.14 -14.37 -9.42
C GLY A 185 -18.19 -12.86 -9.19
N TYR A 186 -18.86 -12.42 -8.15
CA TYR A 186 -18.94 -11.02 -7.76
C TYR A 186 -17.73 -10.61 -6.95
N GLY A 187 -17.13 -9.46 -7.30
CA GLY A 187 -15.95 -8.90 -6.61
C GLY A 187 -16.11 -7.42 -6.30
N ILE A 188 -15.33 -6.95 -5.36
CA ILE A 188 -15.23 -5.53 -4.99
C ILE A 188 -13.84 -5.20 -4.47
N VAL A 189 -13.28 -4.11 -4.95
CA VAL A 189 -12.24 -3.36 -4.26
C VAL A 189 -12.96 -2.23 -3.54
N GLY A 190 -12.90 -2.22 -2.22
CA GLY A 190 -13.58 -1.25 -1.38
C GLY A 190 -12.63 -0.42 -0.55
N SER A 191 -13.07 0.79 -0.20
CA SER A 191 -12.40 1.66 0.76
C SER A 191 -13.43 2.35 1.64
N ALA A 192 -13.06 2.54 2.91
CA ALA A 192 -13.86 3.31 3.85
C ALA A 192 -12.96 4.11 4.79
N LYS A 193 -13.40 5.31 5.16
CA LYS A 193 -12.73 6.19 6.12
C LYS A 193 -13.67 6.55 7.26
N GLN A 194 -13.21 6.37 8.52
CA GLN A 194 -13.90 6.82 9.72
C GLN A 194 -12.90 7.57 10.62
N GLY A 195 -13.14 8.86 10.84
CA GLY A 195 -12.14 9.74 11.46
C GLY A 195 -10.86 9.78 10.63
N ASP A 196 -9.72 9.55 11.26
CA ASP A 196 -8.41 9.53 10.58
C ASP A 196 -8.03 8.13 10.04
N ARG A 197 -8.82 7.11 10.36
CA ARG A 197 -8.55 5.75 9.92
C ARG A 197 -9.20 5.48 8.57
N ARG A 198 -8.41 4.89 7.67
CA ARG A 198 -8.86 4.34 6.39
C ARG A 198 -8.55 2.85 6.32
N ILE A 199 -9.43 2.12 5.67
CA ILE A 199 -9.22 0.73 5.28
C ILE A 199 -9.40 0.58 3.79
N ILE A 200 -8.65 -0.35 3.21
CA ILE A 200 -8.83 -0.86 1.86
C ILE A 200 -9.02 -2.36 1.98
N PHE A 201 -9.96 -2.91 1.23
CA PHE A 201 -10.22 -4.35 1.20
C PHE A 201 -10.55 -4.82 -0.21
N VAL A 202 -10.27 -6.07 -0.48
CA VAL A 202 -10.56 -6.71 -1.76
C VAL A 202 -11.26 -8.04 -1.50
N LEU A 203 -12.43 -8.21 -2.09
CA LEU A 203 -13.21 -9.45 -2.04
C LEU A 203 -13.51 -9.92 -3.46
N SER A 204 -13.53 -11.23 -3.69
CA SER A 204 -13.86 -11.85 -4.96
C SER A 204 -14.46 -13.22 -4.74
N GLY A 205 -15.11 -13.77 -5.76
CA GLY A 205 -15.68 -15.12 -5.74
C GLY A 205 -17.01 -15.24 -5.01
N MET A 206 -17.77 -14.15 -4.84
CA MET A 206 -19.09 -14.20 -4.22
C MET A 206 -20.17 -14.62 -5.24
N ASP A 207 -21.19 -15.33 -4.76
CA ASP A 207 -22.22 -15.92 -5.60
C ASP A 207 -23.27 -14.92 -6.10
N SER A 208 -23.40 -13.77 -5.42
CA SER A 208 -24.41 -12.77 -5.77
C SER A 208 -23.97 -11.34 -5.47
N SER A 209 -24.62 -10.38 -6.11
CA SER A 209 -24.44 -8.95 -5.80
C SER A 209 -24.88 -8.60 -4.38
N GLN A 210 -25.86 -9.32 -3.84
CA GLN A 210 -26.31 -9.15 -2.47
C GLN A 210 -25.24 -9.62 -1.49
N GLN A 211 -24.68 -10.82 -1.66
CA GLN A 211 -23.60 -11.34 -0.84
C GLN A 211 -22.38 -10.40 -0.86
N ARG A 212 -22.02 -9.87 -2.04
CA ARG A 212 -20.96 -8.88 -2.18
C ARG A 212 -21.24 -7.63 -1.31
N ALA A 213 -22.46 -7.12 -1.30
CA ALA A 213 -22.82 -5.97 -0.47
C ALA A 213 -22.73 -6.28 1.03
N GLU A 214 -23.26 -7.42 1.45
CA GLU A 214 -23.26 -7.87 2.84
C GLU A 214 -21.86 -8.14 3.37
N GLU A 215 -21.02 -8.85 2.62
CA GLU A 215 -19.64 -9.15 3.02
C GLU A 215 -18.78 -7.88 3.04
N ALA A 216 -18.98 -6.95 2.11
CA ALA A 216 -18.30 -5.66 2.11
C ALA A 216 -18.69 -4.80 3.33
N GLU A 217 -19.96 -4.77 3.72
CA GLU A 217 -20.41 -4.09 4.94
C GLU A 217 -19.85 -4.75 6.20
N LYS A 218 -19.88 -6.08 6.28
CA LYS A 218 -19.34 -6.84 7.41
C LYS A 218 -17.85 -6.56 7.63
N ILE A 219 -17.03 -6.56 6.57
CA ILE A 219 -15.59 -6.33 6.70
C ILE A 219 -15.28 -4.90 7.13
N ILE A 220 -16.02 -3.90 6.65
CA ILE A 220 -15.88 -2.52 7.09
C ILE A 220 -16.21 -2.41 8.59
N ASN A 221 -17.35 -2.91 9.01
CA ASN A 221 -17.76 -2.90 10.40
C ASN A 221 -16.77 -3.65 11.30
N TRP A 222 -16.28 -4.82 10.87
CA TRP A 222 -15.29 -5.59 11.59
C TRP A 222 -13.99 -4.81 11.76
N ALA A 223 -13.46 -4.24 10.67
CA ALA A 223 -12.17 -3.54 10.69
C ALA A 223 -12.19 -2.30 11.61
N PHE A 224 -13.29 -1.55 11.63
CA PHE A 224 -13.39 -0.37 12.50
C PHE A 224 -13.74 -0.70 13.96
N ARG A 225 -14.44 -1.82 14.23
CA ARG A 225 -14.85 -2.22 15.59
C ARG A 225 -13.83 -3.13 16.29
N GLN A 226 -13.05 -3.93 15.55
CA GLN A 226 -12.16 -4.90 16.17
C GLN A 226 -10.72 -4.41 16.32
N PHE A 227 -10.37 -3.29 15.68
CA PHE A 227 -9.03 -2.72 15.73
C PHE A 227 -9.08 -1.26 16.15
N ALA A 228 -8.05 -0.85 16.92
CA ALA A 228 -7.80 0.55 17.24
C ALA A 228 -6.39 0.94 16.79
N GLN A 229 -6.25 2.18 16.37
CA GLN A 229 -4.94 2.77 16.18
C GLN A 229 -4.41 3.22 17.54
N LYS A 230 -3.24 2.70 17.91
CA LYS A 230 -2.55 3.07 19.15
C LYS A 230 -1.22 3.71 18.79
N GLN A 231 -1.00 4.93 19.22
CA GLN A 231 0.30 5.59 19.14
C GLN A 231 1.26 4.86 20.10
N VAL A 232 2.40 4.44 19.57
CA VAL A 232 3.38 3.61 20.29
C VAL A 232 4.65 4.39 20.59
N VAL A 233 5.09 5.22 19.63
CA VAL A 233 6.29 6.04 19.74
C VAL A 233 6.03 7.39 19.10
N ASP A 234 6.37 8.47 19.80
CA ASP A 234 6.32 9.82 19.26
C ASP A 234 7.54 10.10 18.36
N ALA A 235 7.35 10.92 17.32
CA ALA A 235 8.44 11.38 16.46
C ALA A 235 9.59 11.99 17.30
N GLY A 236 10.82 11.66 16.94
CA GLY A 236 12.01 12.14 17.65
C GLY A 236 12.33 11.40 18.97
N THR A 237 11.49 10.46 19.41
CA THR A 237 11.81 9.63 20.58
C THR A 237 13.01 8.73 20.28
N ILE A 238 14.04 8.77 21.13
CA ILE A 238 15.19 7.86 21.02
C ILE A 238 14.77 6.48 21.54
N VAL A 239 14.69 5.50 20.65
CA VAL A 239 14.27 4.11 20.96
C VAL A 239 15.45 3.20 21.24
N ALA A 240 16.65 3.57 20.75
CA ALA A 240 17.91 2.89 21.03
C ALA A 240 19.09 3.83 20.85
N THR A 241 20.27 3.40 21.26
CA THR A 241 21.54 4.13 21.06
C THR A 241 22.53 3.20 20.38
N ALA A 242 23.15 3.67 19.30
CA ALA A 242 24.17 2.94 18.57
C ALA A 242 25.55 3.56 18.80
N ASP A 243 26.56 2.71 18.98
CA ASP A 243 27.95 3.16 19.09
C ASP A 243 28.48 3.71 17.77
N VAL A 244 29.21 4.81 17.81
CA VAL A 244 29.81 5.44 16.65
C VAL A 244 31.32 5.23 16.62
N TRP A 245 31.79 4.60 15.56
CA TRP A 245 33.20 4.37 15.28
C TRP A 245 33.87 5.64 14.70
N MET A 246 34.94 6.07 15.34
CA MET A 246 35.73 7.26 14.95
C MET A 246 34.94 8.57 14.87
N GLY A 247 33.85 8.68 15.62
CA GLY A 247 33.08 9.93 15.77
C GLY A 247 33.65 10.87 16.81
N ASP A 248 33.26 12.15 16.76
CA ASP A 248 33.48 13.14 17.83
C ASP A 248 32.57 12.87 19.03
N LEU A 249 31.48 12.18 18.83
CA LEU A 249 30.61 11.59 19.86
C LEU A 249 30.73 10.06 19.86
N PRO A 250 30.66 9.42 21.04
CA PRO A 250 30.81 7.97 21.15
C PRO A 250 29.58 7.20 20.65
N SER A 251 28.43 7.85 20.60
CA SER A 251 27.16 7.23 20.22
C SER A 251 26.20 8.20 19.58
N VAL A 252 25.21 7.67 18.88
CA VAL A 252 24.09 8.39 18.25
C VAL A 252 22.77 7.76 18.63
N GLY A 253 21.74 8.56 18.89
CA GLY A 253 20.39 8.08 19.14
C GLY A 253 19.74 7.60 17.84
N LEU A 254 19.04 6.47 17.91
CA LEU A 254 18.19 5.95 16.86
C LEU A 254 16.74 6.36 17.17
N THR A 255 16.12 7.10 16.28
CA THR A 255 14.78 7.67 16.46
C THR A 255 13.87 7.37 15.28
N VAL A 256 12.56 7.43 15.49
CA VAL A 256 11.57 7.43 14.40
C VAL A 256 11.37 8.86 13.88
N GLU A 257 11.24 8.99 12.56
CA GLU A 257 11.10 10.30 11.92
C GLU A 257 9.68 10.88 12.09
N ASN A 258 8.68 10.02 12.14
CA ASN A 258 7.27 10.37 12.32
C ASN A 258 6.67 9.61 13.49
N ASP A 259 5.52 10.10 14.00
CA ASP A 259 4.75 9.40 15.02
C ASP A 259 4.43 7.97 14.55
N LEU A 260 4.79 7.00 15.36
CA LEU A 260 4.48 5.60 15.09
C LEU A 260 3.17 5.21 15.73
N SER A 261 2.19 4.92 14.89
CA SER A 261 0.92 4.33 15.30
C SER A 261 0.76 2.93 14.74
N LEU A 262 0.37 2.00 15.57
CA LEU A 262 0.07 0.62 15.20
C LEU A 262 -1.43 0.36 15.23
N LEU A 263 -1.91 -0.42 14.26
CA LEU A 263 -3.25 -0.97 14.29
C LEU A 263 -3.23 -2.24 15.15
N VAL A 264 -3.86 -2.17 16.30
CA VAL A 264 -3.90 -3.29 17.27
C VAL A 264 -5.33 -3.80 17.44
N PRO A 265 -5.53 -5.13 17.53
CA PRO A 265 -6.83 -5.68 17.90
C PRO A 265 -7.27 -5.19 19.28
N LEU A 266 -8.56 -4.86 19.45
CA LEU A 266 -9.11 -4.40 20.73
C LEU A 266 -9.25 -5.53 21.78
N ILE A 267 -9.36 -6.77 21.30
CA ILE A 267 -9.53 -7.97 22.15
C ILE A 267 -8.34 -8.90 21.93
N GLY A 268 -7.64 -9.27 22.99
CA GLY A 268 -6.65 -10.37 22.97
C GLY A 268 -5.18 -9.98 22.82
N THR A 269 -4.78 -8.71 22.90
CA THR A 269 -3.40 -8.28 22.58
C THR A 269 -2.55 -7.74 23.73
N ALA A 270 -2.91 -7.94 24.98
CA ALA A 270 -2.04 -7.49 26.09
C ALA A 270 -0.64 -8.15 26.09
N ASN A 271 -0.45 -9.28 25.39
CA ASN A 271 0.78 -10.11 25.49
C ASN A 271 1.42 -10.48 24.14
N GLY A 272 1.19 -9.75 23.03
CA GLY A 272 1.63 -10.23 21.72
C GLY A 272 2.33 -9.21 20.80
N VAL A 273 2.72 -8.05 21.31
CA VAL A 273 3.51 -7.07 20.52
C VAL A 273 4.94 -7.10 21.02
N THR A 274 5.88 -7.46 20.14
CA THR A 274 7.32 -7.33 20.42
C THR A 274 7.91 -6.33 19.43
N ALA A 275 8.85 -5.52 19.92
CA ALA A 275 9.61 -4.58 19.10
C ALA A 275 11.10 -4.84 19.33
N GLU A 276 11.84 -5.04 18.26
CA GLU A 276 13.27 -5.23 18.25
C GLU A 276 13.94 -4.15 17.40
N VAL A 277 15.07 -3.60 17.86
CA VAL A 277 15.89 -2.69 17.09
C VAL A 277 17.02 -3.45 16.43
N VAL A 278 17.09 -3.38 15.10
CA VAL A 278 18.10 -4.04 14.28
C VAL A 278 18.96 -2.99 13.59
N TYR A 279 20.25 -2.98 13.83
CA TYR A 279 21.20 -2.13 13.12
C TYR A 279 22.56 -2.81 13.01
N THR A 280 23.38 -2.37 12.06
CA THR A 280 24.74 -2.87 11.88
C THR A 280 25.69 -1.93 12.59
N GLY A 281 26.23 -2.38 13.70
CA GLY A 281 27.19 -1.59 14.51
C GLY A 281 28.60 -2.15 14.47
N PRO A 282 29.60 -1.34 14.85
CA PRO A 282 29.51 0.10 15.16
C PRO A 282 29.30 0.96 13.91
N ILE A 283 28.56 2.07 14.06
CA ILE A 283 28.26 3.01 12.96
C ILE A 283 29.52 3.84 12.65
N ALA A 284 29.95 3.88 11.40
CA ALA A 284 31.13 4.66 11.00
C ALA A 284 30.80 6.15 10.87
N ALA A 285 31.56 7.03 11.55
CA ALA A 285 31.45 8.48 11.35
C ALA A 285 31.99 8.92 9.96
N PRO A 286 31.43 9.96 9.34
CA PRO A 286 30.41 10.88 9.89
C PRO A 286 29.01 10.32 9.77
N VAL A 287 28.13 10.73 10.67
CA VAL A 287 26.68 10.47 10.62
C VAL A 287 25.96 11.79 10.47
N THR A 288 24.96 11.84 9.62
CA THR A 288 24.13 13.03 9.42
C THR A 288 22.77 12.82 10.09
N LYS A 289 22.24 13.82 10.77
CA LYS A 289 20.89 13.79 11.31
C LYS A 289 19.88 13.39 10.24
N GLY A 290 18.97 12.47 10.56
CA GLY A 290 18.01 11.92 9.60
C GLY A 290 18.55 10.79 8.71
N GLN A 291 19.84 10.46 8.78
CA GLN A 291 20.41 9.31 8.08
C GLN A 291 19.83 8.01 8.66
N GLN A 292 19.30 7.13 7.79
CA GLN A 292 18.86 5.79 8.22
C GLN A 292 20.05 4.96 8.68
N LEU A 293 19.97 4.46 9.90
CA LEU A 293 21.02 3.68 10.55
C LEU A 293 20.58 2.28 10.96
N GLY A 294 19.29 2.03 11.01
CA GLY A 294 18.73 0.76 11.41
C GLY A 294 17.25 0.66 11.12
N GLU A 295 16.63 -0.36 11.69
CA GLU A 295 15.19 -0.63 11.57
C GLU A 295 14.63 -1.06 12.93
N MET A 296 13.39 -0.68 13.21
CA MET A 296 12.59 -1.27 14.27
C MET A 296 11.71 -2.35 13.66
N VAL A 297 11.87 -3.57 14.08
CA VAL A 297 11.07 -4.74 13.66
C VAL A 297 9.99 -4.97 14.71
N ILE A 298 8.73 -4.82 14.28
CA ILE A 298 7.57 -5.02 15.13
C ILE A 298 6.87 -6.30 14.71
N THR A 299 6.73 -7.22 15.63
CA THR A 299 6.03 -8.48 15.43
C THR A 299 4.74 -8.49 16.26
N LEU A 300 3.62 -8.75 15.58
CA LEU A 300 2.33 -9.01 16.20
C LEU A 300 1.92 -10.45 15.89
N ASN A 301 1.47 -11.19 16.90
CA ASN A 301 1.04 -12.58 16.71
C ASN A 301 -0.05 -12.68 15.62
N GLY A 302 0.23 -13.50 14.60
CA GLY A 302 -0.68 -13.76 13.49
C GLY A 302 -0.68 -12.70 12.36
N LEU A 303 0.21 -11.68 12.45
CA LEU A 303 0.38 -10.67 11.39
C LEU A 303 1.82 -10.70 10.84
N PRO A 304 2.04 -10.27 9.60
CA PRO A 304 3.39 -10.09 9.07
C PRO A 304 4.20 -9.09 9.90
N GLU A 305 5.51 -9.26 9.95
CA GLU A 305 6.42 -8.29 10.56
C GLU A 305 6.33 -6.94 9.87
N SER A 306 6.30 -5.88 10.68
CA SER A 306 6.42 -4.50 10.21
C SER A 306 7.82 -3.98 10.48
N ARG A 307 8.50 -3.45 9.46
CA ARG A 307 9.84 -2.88 9.55
C ARG A 307 9.78 -1.38 9.31
N LEU A 308 10.34 -0.62 10.24
CA LEU A 308 10.30 0.84 10.24
C LEU A 308 11.72 1.38 10.29
N PRO A 309 12.09 2.32 9.42
CA PRO A 309 13.41 2.91 9.42
C PRO A 309 13.65 3.68 10.71
N LEU A 310 14.84 3.49 11.28
CA LEU A 310 15.36 4.28 12.38
C LEU A 310 16.46 5.21 11.85
N VAL A 311 16.36 6.49 12.21
CA VAL A 311 17.26 7.53 11.73
C VAL A 311 18.07 8.13 12.88
N ALA A 312 19.20 8.75 12.52
CA ALA A 312 20.04 9.46 13.47
C ALA A 312 19.33 10.68 14.07
N ASP A 313 19.35 10.83 15.39
CA ASP A 313 18.77 11.99 16.11
C ASP A 313 19.59 13.27 15.94
N ARG A 314 20.89 13.14 15.60
CA ARG A 314 21.85 14.25 15.47
C ARG A 314 22.97 13.95 14.51
N ASP A 315 23.73 15.01 14.17
CA ASP A 315 25.00 14.85 13.45
C ASP A 315 26.08 14.33 14.38
N VAL A 316 26.96 13.46 13.86
CA VAL A 316 28.21 13.04 14.51
C VAL A 316 29.34 13.21 13.50
N ALA A 317 30.24 14.18 13.76
CA ALA A 317 31.36 14.45 12.88
C ALA A 317 32.47 13.40 13.04
N LYS A 318 33.41 13.34 12.11
CA LYS A 318 34.63 12.54 12.28
C LYS A 318 35.44 13.06 13.44
N GLY A 319 35.83 12.22 14.37
CA GLY A 319 36.69 12.51 15.49
C GLY A 319 38.05 13.05 15.05
N GLY A 320 38.57 14.02 15.80
CA GLY A 320 39.89 14.61 15.59
C GLY A 320 41.02 13.57 15.81
N PHE A 321 42.28 14.02 15.58
CA PHE A 321 43.46 13.16 15.66
C PHE A 321 43.59 12.38 16.99
N ASN A 322 43.29 13.02 18.12
CA ASN A 322 43.36 12.40 19.43
C ASN A 322 42.36 11.23 19.62
N MET A 323 41.13 11.36 19.08
CA MET A 323 40.13 10.29 19.10
C MET A 323 40.57 9.11 18.23
N ARG A 324 41.11 9.39 17.05
CA ARG A 324 41.64 8.34 16.15
C ARG A 324 42.80 7.58 16.79
N LEU A 325 43.69 8.28 17.48
CA LEU A 325 44.81 7.67 18.19
C LEU A 325 44.31 6.79 19.34
N ARG A 326 43.34 7.27 20.13
CA ARG A 326 42.71 6.50 21.21
C ARG A 326 42.01 5.27 20.71
N THR A 327 41.24 5.36 19.62
CA THR A 327 40.55 4.24 19.00
C THR A 327 41.55 3.20 18.46
N ALA A 328 42.62 3.66 17.77
CA ALA A 328 43.65 2.76 17.32
C ALA A 328 44.36 2.03 18.47
N ALA A 329 44.64 2.73 19.58
CA ALA A 329 45.20 2.14 20.79
C ALA A 329 44.28 1.07 21.42
N LEU A 330 42.96 1.31 21.48
CA LEU A 330 41.97 0.34 21.98
C LEU A 330 41.92 -0.92 21.12
N VAL A 331 41.86 -0.76 19.80
CA VAL A 331 41.85 -1.89 18.84
C VAL A 331 43.14 -2.73 18.94
N LEU A 332 44.29 -2.06 19.06
CA LEU A 332 45.56 -2.73 19.26
C LEU A 332 45.60 -3.49 20.62
N TRP A 333 45.05 -2.81 21.65
CA TRP A 333 44.93 -3.45 22.96
C TRP A 333 44.05 -4.71 22.94
N GLU A 334 42.85 -4.64 22.38
CA GLU A 334 41.95 -5.81 22.22
C GLU A 334 42.61 -6.94 21.42
N LYS A 335 43.36 -6.60 20.36
CA LYS A 335 44.00 -7.58 19.50
C LYS A 335 45.25 -8.23 20.11
N PHE A 336 45.93 -7.53 21.03
CA PHE A 336 47.20 -7.95 21.59
C PHE A 336 47.17 -8.12 23.11
N ALA A 337 46.05 -7.80 23.79
CA ALA A 337 45.90 -8.08 25.21
C ALA A 337 45.86 -9.58 25.41
N PRO A 338 46.73 -10.16 26.26
CA PRO A 338 46.64 -11.58 26.58
C PRO A 338 45.29 -11.85 27.24
N LEU A 339 44.66 -12.96 26.85
CA LEU A 339 43.46 -13.48 27.53
C LEU A 339 43.86 -13.79 28.99
N THR A 340 43.74 -12.84 29.87
CA THR A 340 43.83 -13.11 31.32
C THR A 340 42.56 -13.82 31.69
N PRO A 341 42.64 -15.06 32.21
CA PRO A 341 41.47 -15.72 32.75
C PRO A 341 40.91 -14.87 33.88
N LEU A 342 39.61 -14.64 33.88
CA LEU A 342 38.88 -14.00 34.98
C LEU A 342 39.29 -14.71 36.28
N PRO A 343 39.69 -13.98 37.36
CA PRO A 343 39.95 -14.61 38.66
C PRO A 343 38.67 -15.37 39.10
N SER A 344 38.84 -16.64 39.44
CA SER A 344 37.77 -17.46 39.99
C SER A 344 37.17 -16.75 41.20
N LEU A 345 35.88 -16.46 41.15
CA LEU A 345 35.15 -15.96 42.33
C LEU A 345 35.40 -16.89 43.51
N PRO A 346 35.73 -16.37 44.71
CA PRO A 346 35.86 -17.21 45.89
C PRO A 346 34.54 -17.93 46.15
N SER A 347 34.61 -19.25 46.38
CA SER A 347 33.49 -20.06 46.80
C SER A 347 32.85 -19.45 48.04
N LEU A 348 31.54 -19.23 47.99
CA LEU A 348 30.75 -18.84 49.15
C LEU A 348 30.91 -19.91 50.23
N PRO A 349 31.11 -19.56 51.50
CA PRO A 349 31.18 -20.53 52.60
C PRO A 349 29.82 -21.24 52.73
N ASP A 350 29.88 -22.55 52.94
CA ASP A 350 28.73 -23.41 53.18
C ASP A 350 27.87 -22.85 54.31
N ALA A 351 26.58 -22.79 54.08
CA ALA A 351 25.60 -22.41 55.10
C ALA A 351 25.59 -23.47 56.22
N PRO A 352 25.56 -23.09 57.51
CA PRO A 352 25.53 -24.05 58.62
C PRO A 352 24.19 -24.81 58.55
N SER A 353 24.32 -26.16 58.62
CA SER A 353 23.23 -27.10 58.82
C SER A 353 22.84 -27.14 60.29
N ASP A 354 21.90 -26.31 60.73
CA ASP A 354 21.22 -26.47 62.01
C ASP A 354 19.75 -26.76 61.75
N ALA A 355 19.40 -28.04 61.81
CA ALA A 355 18.03 -28.48 62.06
C ALA A 355 17.98 -28.97 63.57
N PRO A 356 17.11 -28.37 64.38
CA PRO A 356 16.80 -28.98 65.70
C PRO A 356 15.66 -29.99 65.54
N SER A 357 15.83 -31.03 66.27
CA SER A 357 14.97 -32.19 66.55
C SER A 357 13.50 -31.88 66.85
#